data_9207e4961509988616eae87f286f349b
#
_entry.id   9207e4961509988616eae87f286f349b
#
_cell.length_a   1.000
_cell.length_b   1.000
_cell.length_c   1.000
_cell.angle_alpha   90.00
_cell.angle_beta   90.00
_cell.angle_gamma   90.00
#
_symmetry.space_group_name_H-M   'P 1'
#
loop_
_entity.id
_entity.type
_entity.pdbx_description
1 polymer ?
#
loop_
_entity_poly.entity_id
_entity_poly.type
_entity_poly.pdbx_seq_one_letter_code
_entity_poly.pdbx_strand_id
1 'polypeptide(L)'
;MAEDSSIISHVSLGANHFERAVGFYDAVMASLACSRIMEHPGAVSWGRGFPEFWVQTPINGAAASQGNGSHISFVAASKAQVQQFWDAALAAGAQPDGEPGPREEYGKAYYGCFVRDLDGHKIEATYWDQSLA
;
A
#
# COMPACT_ATOMS: atom_id res chain seq x y z
N MET A 1 20.17 4.26 7.93
CA MET A 1 21.13 3.39 8.63
C MET A 1 20.65 1.96 8.57
N ALA A 2 21.60 1.03 8.45
CA ALA A 2 21.24 -0.39 8.34
C ALA A 2 20.49 -0.89 9.57
N GLU A 3 20.89 -0.44 10.76
CA GLU A 3 20.24 -0.86 12.00
C GLU A 3 18.81 -0.36 12.13
N ASP A 4 18.44 0.67 11.35
CA ASP A 4 17.07 1.21 11.38
C ASP A 4 16.23 0.72 10.21
N SER A 5 16.80 -0.12 9.35
CA SER A 5 16.08 -0.62 8.19
C SER A 5 15.10 -1.72 8.58
N SER A 6 13.96 -1.76 7.90
CA SER A 6 13.03 -2.86 8.05
C SER A 6 13.69 -4.17 7.64
N ILE A 7 13.29 -5.27 8.27
CA ILE A 7 13.74 -6.61 7.86
C ILE A 7 12.98 -7.10 6.63
N ILE A 8 11.92 -6.41 6.23
CA ILE A 8 11.09 -6.80 5.10
C ILE A 8 11.72 -6.28 3.82
N SER A 9 12.07 -7.19 2.91
CA SER A 9 12.59 -6.84 1.59
C SER A 9 11.46 -6.40 0.69
N HIS A 10 10.47 -7.25 0.52
CA HIS A 10 9.34 -6.96 -0.36
C HIS A 10 8.14 -7.82 0.03
N VAL A 11 6.97 -7.40 -0.43
CA VAL A 11 5.72 -8.12 -0.26
C VAL A 11 5.01 -8.14 -1.60
N SER A 12 4.08 -9.08 -1.77
CA SER A 12 3.31 -9.18 -3.01
C SER A 12 1.85 -9.48 -2.73
N LEU A 13 0.98 -9.00 -3.62
CA LEU A 13 -0.45 -9.28 -3.59
C LEU A 13 -0.88 -9.82 -4.95
N GLY A 14 -1.83 -10.74 -4.93
CA GLY A 14 -2.41 -11.27 -6.17
C GLY A 14 -3.50 -10.37 -6.70
N ALA A 15 -3.67 -10.35 -8.02
CA ALA A 15 -4.72 -9.60 -8.68
C ALA A 15 -5.49 -10.49 -9.62
N ASN A 16 -6.83 -10.34 -9.63
CA ASN A 16 -7.70 -11.06 -10.54
C ASN A 16 -7.81 -10.38 -11.90
N HIS A 17 -7.60 -9.06 -11.94
CA HIS A 17 -7.59 -8.25 -13.15
C HIS A 17 -6.31 -7.45 -13.14
N PHE A 18 -5.24 -8.07 -13.63
CA PHE A 18 -3.89 -7.56 -13.48
C PHE A 18 -3.71 -6.13 -14.00
N GLU A 19 -4.16 -5.85 -15.23
CA GLU A 19 -3.99 -4.52 -15.82
C GLU A 19 -4.70 -3.43 -15.02
N ARG A 20 -5.87 -3.74 -14.50
CA ARG A 20 -6.64 -2.79 -13.68
C ARG A 20 -5.95 -2.56 -12.34
N ALA A 21 -5.42 -3.62 -11.75
CA ALA A 21 -4.70 -3.53 -10.49
C ALA A 21 -3.43 -2.68 -10.64
N VAL A 22 -2.71 -2.86 -11.76
CA VAL A 22 -1.52 -2.07 -12.05
C VAL A 22 -1.87 -0.60 -12.16
N GLY A 23 -2.94 -0.25 -12.88
CA GLY A 23 -3.38 1.14 -12.99
C GLY A 23 -3.77 1.74 -11.65
N PHE A 24 -4.45 0.95 -10.82
CA PHE A 24 -4.81 1.36 -9.46
C PHE A 24 -3.55 1.70 -8.65
N TYR A 25 -2.58 0.79 -8.63
CA TYR A 25 -1.38 1.00 -7.83
C TYR A 25 -0.44 2.05 -8.40
N ASP A 26 -0.47 2.31 -9.72
CA ASP A 26 0.26 3.46 -10.25
C ASP A 26 -0.20 4.75 -9.57
N ALA A 27 -1.51 4.94 -9.45
CA ALA A 27 -2.06 6.14 -8.83
C ALA A 27 -1.79 6.20 -7.34
N VAL A 28 -2.00 5.08 -6.65
CA VAL A 28 -1.84 5.00 -5.20
C VAL A 28 -0.38 5.17 -4.80
N MET A 29 0.53 4.50 -5.48
CA MET A 29 1.96 4.59 -5.19
C MET A 29 2.53 5.97 -5.52
N ALA A 30 2.03 6.62 -6.58
CA ALA A 30 2.44 7.98 -6.91
C ALA A 30 2.15 8.95 -5.77
N SER A 31 1.04 8.75 -5.04
CA SER A 31 0.70 9.61 -3.89
C SER A 31 1.72 9.48 -2.76
N LEU A 32 2.48 8.39 -2.73
CA LEU A 32 3.52 8.14 -1.74
C LEU A 32 4.93 8.43 -2.31
N ALA A 33 5.00 9.10 -3.45
CA ALA A 33 6.25 9.40 -4.16
C ALA A 33 6.99 8.12 -4.57
N CYS A 34 6.25 7.07 -4.89
CA CYS A 34 6.79 5.81 -5.39
C CYS A 34 6.49 5.66 -6.87
N SER A 35 7.39 5.02 -7.59
CA SER A 35 7.24 4.74 -9.02
C SER A 35 7.45 3.27 -9.29
N ARG A 36 7.11 2.84 -10.52
CA ARG A 36 7.40 1.48 -10.93
C ARG A 36 8.91 1.25 -10.92
N ILE A 37 9.32 0.10 -10.41
CA ILE A 37 10.72 -0.28 -10.36
C ILE A 37 11.00 -1.39 -11.37
N MET A 38 10.17 -2.44 -11.39
CA MET A 38 10.33 -3.56 -12.31
C MET A 38 8.99 -3.90 -12.95
N GLU A 39 9.05 -4.30 -14.22
CA GLU A 39 7.86 -4.68 -14.97
C GLU A 39 8.16 -5.98 -15.69
N HIS A 40 7.40 -7.01 -15.35
CA HIS A 40 7.44 -8.31 -16.03
C HIS A 40 6.03 -8.68 -16.46
N PRO A 41 5.89 -9.57 -17.46
CA PRO A 41 4.55 -10.08 -17.78
C PRO A 41 3.93 -10.69 -16.52
N GLY A 42 2.79 -10.13 -16.09
CA GLY A 42 2.07 -10.64 -14.93
C GLY A 42 2.63 -10.26 -13.57
N ALA A 43 3.64 -9.37 -13.49
CA ALA A 43 4.18 -8.92 -12.20
C ALA A 43 4.81 -7.54 -12.34
N VAL A 44 4.36 -6.58 -11.54
CA VAL A 44 4.89 -5.22 -11.55
C VAL A 44 5.17 -4.82 -10.10
N SER A 45 6.24 -4.07 -9.89
CA SER A 45 6.59 -3.58 -8.55
C SER A 45 6.74 -2.07 -8.51
N TRP A 46 6.59 -1.54 -7.32
CA TRP A 46 6.76 -0.12 -7.00
C TRP A 46 7.65 0.04 -5.78
N GLY A 47 8.26 1.21 -5.67
CA GLY A 47 9.08 1.59 -4.53
C GLY A 47 9.75 2.92 -4.76
N ARG A 48 10.64 3.30 -3.84
CA ARG A 48 11.41 4.54 -3.92
C ARG A 48 12.84 4.28 -4.37
N GLY A 49 13.08 3.25 -5.15
CA GLY A 49 14.42 2.87 -5.61
C GLY A 49 14.69 1.40 -5.45
N PHE A 50 13.77 0.67 -4.84
CA PHE A 50 13.84 -0.76 -4.63
C PHE A 50 12.45 -1.34 -4.87
N PRO A 51 12.33 -2.56 -5.43
CA PRO A 51 11.01 -3.16 -5.66
C PRO A 51 10.43 -3.73 -4.36
N GLU A 52 9.84 -2.85 -3.57
CA GLU A 52 9.35 -3.19 -2.23
C GLU A 52 7.95 -3.80 -2.23
N PHE A 53 7.13 -3.45 -3.21
CA PHE A 53 5.74 -3.87 -3.26
C PHE A 53 5.41 -4.37 -4.67
N TRP A 54 4.88 -5.59 -4.76
CA TRP A 54 4.57 -6.26 -6.03
C TRP A 54 3.09 -6.56 -6.15
N VAL A 55 2.57 -6.44 -7.36
CA VAL A 55 1.25 -6.98 -7.71
C VAL A 55 1.46 -7.97 -8.84
N GLN A 56 0.82 -9.13 -8.76
CA GLN A 56 1.06 -10.19 -9.72
C GLN A 56 -0.16 -11.06 -9.91
N THR A 57 -0.21 -11.74 -11.05
CA THR A 57 -1.14 -12.82 -11.27
C THR A 57 -0.71 -13.99 -10.37
N PRO A 58 -1.63 -14.61 -9.60
CA PRO A 58 -1.26 -15.73 -8.75
C PRO A 58 -0.54 -16.83 -9.53
N ILE A 59 0.56 -17.32 -8.96
CA ILE A 59 1.46 -18.23 -9.67
C ILE A 59 0.78 -19.56 -10.05
N ASN A 60 -0.21 -19.98 -9.28
CA ASN A 60 -0.92 -21.24 -9.54
C ASN A 60 -2.10 -21.07 -10.50
N GLY A 61 -2.32 -19.87 -11.02
CA GLY A 61 -3.41 -19.59 -11.96
C GLY A 61 -4.80 -19.55 -11.34
N ALA A 62 -4.92 -19.77 -10.04
CA ALA A 62 -6.22 -19.69 -9.36
C ALA A 62 -6.54 -18.24 -9.05
N ALA A 63 -7.79 -17.97 -8.65
CA ALA A 63 -8.20 -16.63 -8.26
C ALA A 63 -7.40 -16.13 -7.06
N ALA A 64 -7.09 -14.85 -7.06
CA ALA A 64 -6.46 -14.22 -5.92
C ALA A 64 -7.44 -14.15 -4.75
N SER A 65 -6.94 -14.32 -3.53
CA SER A 65 -7.72 -14.15 -2.31
C SER A 65 -7.15 -13.02 -1.49
N GLN A 66 -7.99 -12.37 -0.70
CA GLN A 66 -7.59 -11.20 0.08
C GLN A 66 -7.02 -11.55 1.45
N GLY A 67 -7.13 -12.79 1.86
CA GLY A 67 -6.75 -13.18 3.21
C GLY A 67 -7.73 -12.66 4.26
N ASN A 68 -7.69 -13.25 5.44
CA ASN A 68 -8.47 -12.79 6.57
C ASN A 68 -7.50 -12.52 7.71
N GLY A 69 -7.32 -11.23 8.04
CA GLY A 69 -6.35 -10.80 9.03
C GLY A 69 -5.05 -10.27 8.43
N SER A 70 -4.91 -10.32 7.10
CA SER A 70 -3.71 -9.81 6.42
C SER A 70 -3.92 -8.37 5.96
N HIS A 71 -2.89 -7.55 6.07
CA HIS A 71 -2.88 -6.23 5.45
C HIS A 71 -1.44 -5.74 5.29
N ILE A 72 -1.27 -4.72 4.47
CA ILE A 72 0.03 -4.11 4.21
C ILE A 72 -0.09 -2.62 4.51
N SER A 73 0.84 -2.09 5.29
CA SER A 73 0.91 -0.66 5.58
C SER A 73 2.11 -0.05 4.88
N PHE A 74 1.86 1.04 4.15
CA PHE A 74 2.91 1.82 3.50
C PHE A 74 3.25 3.02 4.36
N VAL A 75 4.53 3.40 4.37
CA VAL A 75 4.98 4.56 5.12
C VAL A 75 4.64 5.84 4.35
N ALA A 76 3.94 6.75 5.01
CA ALA A 76 3.70 8.09 4.50
C ALA A 76 4.63 9.07 5.22
N ALA A 77 5.03 10.13 4.51
CA ALA A 77 5.97 11.11 5.02
C ALA A 77 5.31 12.22 5.86
N SER A 78 3.99 12.32 5.81
CA SER A 78 3.24 13.38 6.48
C SER A 78 1.76 13.00 6.58
N LYS A 79 1.02 13.73 7.41
CA LYS A 79 -0.43 13.59 7.45
C LYS A 79 -1.05 13.96 6.10
N ALA A 80 -0.51 14.98 5.43
CA ALA A 80 -0.98 15.37 4.12
C ALA A 80 -0.82 14.24 3.10
N GLN A 81 0.27 13.49 3.19
CA GLN A 81 0.50 12.37 2.28
C GLN A 81 -0.46 11.20 2.57
N VAL A 82 -0.83 10.98 3.82
CA VAL A 82 -1.89 10.01 4.17
C VAL A 82 -3.20 10.41 3.48
N GLN A 83 -3.55 11.69 3.52
CA GLN A 83 -4.75 12.18 2.85
C GLN A 83 -4.67 12.00 1.34
N GLN A 84 -3.52 12.28 0.75
CA GLN A 84 -3.31 12.10 -0.69
C GLN A 84 -3.45 10.63 -1.10
N PHE A 85 -2.93 9.72 -0.28
CA PHE A 85 -3.09 8.30 -0.50
C PHE A 85 -4.58 7.91 -0.49
N TRP A 86 -5.31 8.39 0.51
CA TRP A 86 -6.75 8.13 0.63
C TRP A 86 -7.50 8.63 -0.60
N ASP A 87 -7.26 9.88 -0.98
CA ASP A 87 -7.95 10.49 -2.12
C ASP A 87 -7.63 9.75 -3.42
N ALA A 88 -6.36 9.42 -3.65
CA ALA A 88 -5.96 8.71 -4.86
C ALA A 88 -6.57 7.31 -4.92
N ALA A 89 -6.57 6.60 -3.79
CA ALA A 89 -7.12 5.25 -3.72
C ALA A 89 -8.62 5.23 -4.02
N LEU A 90 -9.38 6.13 -3.39
CA LEU A 90 -10.83 6.19 -3.62
C LEU A 90 -11.13 6.61 -5.05
N ALA A 91 -10.37 7.56 -5.61
CA ALA A 91 -10.56 7.98 -7.00
C ALA A 91 -10.27 6.84 -7.97
N ALA A 92 -9.38 5.92 -7.61
CA ALA A 92 -9.03 4.76 -8.44
C ALA A 92 -9.93 3.55 -8.21
N GLY A 93 -10.91 3.64 -7.32
CA GLY A 93 -11.92 2.59 -7.14
C GLY A 93 -11.82 1.81 -5.84
N ALA A 94 -10.97 2.21 -4.91
CA ALA A 94 -10.87 1.53 -3.61
C ALA A 94 -12.13 1.72 -2.78
N GLN A 95 -12.36 0.78 -1.87
CA GLN A 95 -13.42 0.91 -0.87
C GLN A 95 -12.82 1.49 0.42
N PRO A 96 -13.50 2.47 1.04
CA PRO A 96 -13.02 3.01 2.32
C PRO A 96 -13.11 1.94 3.41
N ASP A 97 -12.09 1.90 4.27
CA ASP A 97 -12.03 0.93 5.38
C ASP A 97 -11.46 1.56 6.65
N GLY A 98 -11.40 2.86 6.73
CA GLY A 98 -10.94 3.62 7.88
C GLY A 98 -10.35 4.94 7.43
N GLU A 99 -11.11 6.04 7.62
CA GLU A 99 -10.70 7.37 7.13
C GLU A 99 -9.41 7.87 7.77
N PRO A 100 -8.71 8.82 7.13
CA PRO A 100 -7.50 9.39 7.71
C PRO A 100 -7.74 9.98 9.08
N GLY A 101 -6.83 9.67 10.02
CA GLY A 101 -6.93 10.19 11.36
C GLY A 101 -5.99 9.49 12.33
N PRO A 102 -5.93 10.03 13.57
CA PRO A 102 -5.20 9.37 14.64
C PRO A 102 -5.98 8.18 15.15
N ARG A 103 -5.25 7.22 15.75
CA ARG A 103 -5.86 6.09 16.43
C ARG A 103 -5.07 5.84 17.71
N GLU A 104 -5.69 6.16 18.84
CA GLU A 104 -5.02 6.10 20.14
C GLU A 104 -4.52 4.69 20.47
N GLU A 105 -5.23 3.67 20.03
CA GLU A 105 -4.83 2.28 20.29
C GLU A 105 -3.49 1.93 19.65
N TYR A 106 -3.05 2.71 18.64
CA TYR A 106 -1.74 2.50 17.99
C TYR A 106 -0.68 3.48 18.47
N GLY A 107 -1.01 4.33 19.45
CA GLY A 107 -0.09 5.29 20.03
C GLY A 107 -0.27 6.72 19.54
N LYS A 108 0.33 7.66 20.26
CA LYS A 108 0.17 9.10 19.96
C LYS A 108 0.81 9.50 18.64
N ALA A 109 1.85 8.77 18.22
CA ALA A 109 2.57 9.09 16.98
C ALA A 109 1.81 8.69 15.72
N TYR A 110 0.84 7.80 15.84
CA TYR A 110 0.15 7.20 14.71
C TYR A 110 -0.83 8.17 14.04
N TYR A 111 -0.80 8.17 12.71
CA TYR A 111 -1.81 8.82 11.87
C TYR A 111 -1.91 8.02 10.57
N GLY A 112 -3.09 7.53 10.23
CA GLY A 112 -3.20 6.67 9.07
C GLY A 112 -4.60 6.51 8.53
N CYS A 113 -4.71 5.72 7.47
CA CYS A 113 -6.00 5.38 6.87
C CYS A 113 -5.93 3.97 6.28
N PHE A 114 -7.10 3.37 6.08
CA PHE A 114 -7.24 2.03 5.51
C PHE A 114 -8.21 2.06 4.34
N VAL A 115 -7.87 1.36 3.27
CA VAL A 115 -8.77 1.13 2.15
C VAL A 115 -8.67 -0.33 1.72
N ARG A 116 -9.66 -0.79 0.95
CA ARG A 116 -9.61 -2.08 0.26
C ARG A 116 -9.34 -1.82 -1.21
N ASP A 117 -8.37 -2.53 -1.78
CA ASP A 117 -8.05 -2.36 -3.19
C ASP A 117 -9.10 -3.05 -4.08
N LEU A 118 -8.86 -3.11 -5.40
CA LEU A 118 -9.84 -3.65 -6.34
C LEU A 118 -10.11 -5.14 -6.13
N ASP A 119 -9.19 -5.86 -5.49
CA ASP A 119 -9.34 -7.28 -5.17
C ASP A 119 -9.77 -7.52 -3.73
N GLY A 120 -9.97 -6.44 -2.95
CA GLY A 120 -10.38 -6.52 -1.56
C GLY A 120 -9.23 -6.63 -0.58
N HIS A 121 -7.98 -6.51 -1.02
CA HIS A 121 -6.85 -6.50 -0.11
C HIS A 121 -6.87 -5.25 0.77
N LYS A 122 -6.60 -5.42 2.05
CA LYS A 122 -6.53 -4.31 2.98
C LYS A 122 -5.16 -3.66 2.91
N ILE A 123 -5.14 -2.38 2.58
CA ILE A 123 -3.90 -1.60 2.54
C ILE A 123 -4.06 -0.35 3.39
N GLU A 124 -2.94 0.13 3.90
CA GLU A 124 -2.91 1.22 4.86
C GLU A 124 -1.80 2.20 4.48
N ALA A 125 -2.00 3.49 4.74
CA ALA A 125 -0.91 4.45 4.74
C ALA A 125 -0.75 4.93 6.17
N THR A 126 0.48 4.91 6.69
CA THR A 126 0.78 5.27 8.07
C THR A 126 1.86 6.33 8.13
N TYR A 127 1.58 7.40 8.85
CA TYR A 127 2.57 8.40 9.21
C TYR A 127 2.83 8.29 10.70
N TRP A 128 4.11 8.14 11.07
CA TRP A 128 4.55 8.10 12.45
C TRP A 128 5.19 9.45 12.78
N ASP A 129 4.53 10.23 13.62
CA ASP A 129 5.03 11.52 14.03
C ASP A 129 6.10 11.33 15.10
N GLN A 130 7.36 11.40 14.70
CA GLN A 130 8.48 11.14 15.60
C GLN A 130 8.55 12.11 16.77
N SER A 131 7.98 13.31 16.61
CA SER A 131 7.97 14.29 17.69
C SER A 131 7.04 13.88 18.83
N LEU A 132 6.12 12.95 18.58
CA LEU A 132 5.16 12.45 19.56
C LEU A 132 5.48 11.04 20.05
N ALA A 133 6.50 10.44 19.48
CA ALA A 133 6.86 9.06 19.82
C ALA A 133 7.57 8.98 21.18
#